data_5bf841812ea489b07b664dc4d4e5a5e8
#
_entry.id   5bf841812ea489b07b664dc4d4e5a5e8
#
_cell.length_a   1.000
_cell.length_b   1.000
_cell.length_c   1.000
_cell.angle_alpha   90.00
_cell.angle_beta   90.00
_cell.angle_gamma   90.00
#
_symmetry.space_group_name_H-M   'P 1'
#
loop_
_entity.id
_entity.type
_entity.pdbx_description
1 polymer ?
#
loop_
_entity_poly.entity_id
_entity_poly.type
_entity_poly.pdbx_seq_one_letter_code
_entity_poly.pdbx_strand_id
1 'polypeptide(L)'
;YALYMAVKKSFDMVSWTEWPDEEIKMRDEAAVKRYERKLKDDVDFWKFVQFKFYEQWESFRAYVNGLGIKILGDMPIYVAMDSADTWANPELFQLYDDGDPIAVAGCPPDYFSATGQLWGNPLYDWDYLEATDYEWWFERIKAASKLYDITRIDHFRAFASYYSIPYPAENAINGEWVEGPRIKFFNMMEEALGKIDIVAEDLGTLTPDVTELMEQTGYPGMKVLEFAFDSGEENDYLPHKYTENCVVYTGTHDNDTVMGWLETCLLYTSPSPRDISG
;
A
#
# COMPACT_ATOMS: atom_id res chain seq x y z
N TYR A 1 4.09 -11.66 -14.00
CA TYR A 1 3.30 -12.38 -12.98
C TYR A 1 3.18 -13.88 -13.29
N ALA A 2 2.66 -14.30 -14.47
CA ALA A 2 2.40 -15.71 -14.76
C ALA A 2 3.66 -16.58 -14.70
N LEU A 3 4.78 -16.12 -15.25
CA LEU A 3 6.06 -16.81 -15.16
C LEU A 3 6.54 -16.88 -13.71
N TYR A 4 6.51 -15.76 -12.98
CA TYR A 4 6.86 -15.70 -11.56
C TYR A 4 6.12 -16.78 -10.75
N MET A 5 4.79 -16.84 -10.88
CA MET A 5 3.96 -17.81 -10.18
C MET A 5 4.25 -19.25 -10.58
N ALA A 6 4.53 -19.50 -11.86
CA ALA A 6 4.90 -20.83 -12.35
C ALA A 6 6.26 -21.29 -11.78
N VAL A 7 7.25 -20.39 -11.76
CA VAL A 7 8.58 -20.67 -11.18
C VAL A 7 8.46 -20.88 -9.67
N LYS A 8 7.77 -19.96 -8.96
CA LYS A 8 7.55 -20.08 -7.53
C LYS A 8 6.88 -21.39 -7.15
N LYS A 9 5.83 -21.79 -7.90
CA LYS A 9 5.18 -23.10 -7.72
C LYS A 9 6.16 -24.26 -7.94
N SER A 10 7.08 -24.16 -8.90
CA SER A 10 8.07 -25.23 -9.16
C SER A 10 9.13 -25.37 -8.05
N PHE A 11 9.21 -24.39 -7.17
CA PHE A 11 10.06 -24.36 -5.97
C PHE A 11 9.23 -24.36 -4.67
N ASP A 12 8.11 -25.07 -4.64
CA ASP A 12 7.27 -25.28 -3.47
C ASP A 12 6.79 -23.99 -2.80
N MET A 13 6.58 -22.92 -3.58
CA MET A 13 6.07 -21.63 -3.14
C MET A 13 7.01 -20.85 -2.17
N VAL A 14 8.29 -21.19 -2.10
CA VAL A 14 9.26 -20.38 -1.33
C VAL A 14 9.47 -19.00 -1.95
N SER A 15 9.97 -18.06 -1.16
CA SER A 15 10.31 -16.71 -1.65
C SER A 15 11.27 -16.77 -2.82
N TRP A 16 11.17 -15.83 -3.77
CA TRP A 16 12.08 -15.77 -4.90
C TRP A 16 13.54 -15.55 -4.46
N THR A 17 13.77 -14.92 -3.32
CA THR A 17 15.10 -14.74 -2.72
C THR A 17 15.75 -16.05 -2.29
N GLU A 18 14.93 -17.09 -2.06
CA GLU A 18 15.36 -18.42 -1.64
C GLU A 18 15.36 -19.46 -2.79
N TRP A 19 15.09 -19.04 -4.03
CA TRP A 19 15.10 -19.98 -5.16
C TRP A 19 16.46 -20.61 -5.35
N PRO A 20 16.52 -21.95 -5.49
CA PRO A 20 17.79 -22.68 -5.54
C PRO A 20 18.54 -22.56 -6.88
N ASP A 21 17.89 -22.10 -7.94
CA ASP A 21 18.50 -21.85 -9.25
C ASP A 21 18.80 -20.34 -9.35
N GLU A 22 20.06 -19.97 -9.12
CA GLU A 22 20.53 -18.59 -9.15
C GLU A 22 20.30 -17.91 -10.50
N GLU A 23 20.37 -18.64 -11.62
CA GLU A 23 20.18 -18.05 -12.94
C GLU A 23 18.76 -17.49 -13.10
N ILE A 24 17.72 -18.26 -12.67
CA ILE A 24 16.33 -17.78 -12.74
C ILE A 24 16.03 -16.76 -11.62
N LYS A 25 16.61 -16.93 -10.44
CA LYS A 25 16.51 -15.96 -9.35
C LYS A 25 16.98 -14.59 -9.83
N MET A 26 18.12 -14.53 -10.50
CA MET A 26 18.74 -13.32 -11.04
C MET A 26 18.23 -12.93 -12.43
N ARG A 27 17.23 -13.63 -12.96
CA ARG A 27 16.58 -13.35 -14.26
C ARG A 27 17.52 -13.41 -15.45
N ASP A 28 18.53 -14.31 -15.41
CA ASP A 28 19.33 -14.55 -16.60
C ASP A 28 18.42 -14.83 -17.80
N GLU A 29 18.67 -14.16 -18.93
CA GLU A 29 17.79 -14.21 -20.08
C GLU A 29 17.63 -15.64 -20.64
N ALA A 30 18.68 -16.43 -20.61
CA ALA A 30 18.63 -17.83 -21.08
C ALA A 30 17.83 -18.70 -20.06
N ALA A 31 17.98 -18.43 -18.78
CA ALA A 31 17.20 -19.09 -17.72
C ALA A 31 15.71 -18.73 -17.84
N VAL A 32 15.35 -17.47 -17.98
CA VAL A 32 13.96 -17.02 -18.20
C VAL A 32 13.34 -17.79 -19.37
N LYS A 33 13.99 -17.80 -20.55
CA LYS A 33 13.51 -18.53 -21.74
C LYS A 33 13.43 -20.04 -21.51
N ARG A 34 14.34 -20.60 -20.69
CA ARG A 34 14.35 -22.04 -20.34
C ARG A 34 13.12 -22.37 -19.46
N TYR A 35 12.86 -21.56 -18.44
CA TYR A 35 11.72 -21.77 -17.54
C TYR A 35 10.38 -21.50 -18.21
N GLU A 36 10.24 -20.48 -19.06
CA GLU A 36 9.03 -20.26 -19.86
C GLU A 36 8.65 -21.50 -20.68
N ARG A 37 9.65 -22.14 -21.32
CA ARG A 37 9.41 -23.37 -22.09
C ARG A 37 9.13 -24.58 -21.22
N LYS A 38 9.89 -24.74 -20.13
CA LYS A 38 9.75 -25.86 -19.17
C LYS A 38 8.40 -25.86 -18.47
N LEU A 39 7.93 -24.68 -18.07
CA LEU A 39 6.73 -24.48 -17.27
C LEU A 39 5.56 -23.90 -18.08
N LYS A 40 5.57 -24.11 -19.40
CA LYS A 40 4.58 -23.51 -20.31
C LYS A 40 3.14 -23.72 -19.86
N ASP A 41 2.78 -24.92 -19.42
CA ASP A 41 1.41 -25.23 -19.03
C ASP A 41 1.01 -24.50 -17.72
N ASP A 42 1.92 -24.36 -16.77
CA ASP A 42 1.70 -23.57 -15.56
C ASP A 42 1.62 -22.06 -15.86
N VAL A 43 2.47 -21.55 -16.76
CA VAL A 43 2.40 -20.15 -17.22
C VAL A 43 1.06 -19.88 -17.91
N ASP A 44 0.63 -20.78 -18.81
CA ASP A 44 -0.65 -20.66 -19.50
C ASP A 44 -1.84 -20.75 -18.52
N PHE A 45 -1.74 -21.59 -17.48
CA PHE A 45 -2.73 -21.65 -16.41
C PHE A 45 -2.86 -20.31 -15.67
N TRP A 46 -1.75 -19.70 -15.25
CA TRP A 46 -1.78 -18.40 -14.55
C TRP A 46 -2.28 -17.27 -15.46
N LYS A 47 -1.92 -17.26 -16.74
CA LYS A 47 -2.50 -16.35 -17.74
C LYS A 47 -4.01 -16.52 -17.86
N PHE A 48 -4.48 -17.77 -17.92
CA PHE A 48 -5.91 -18.08 -17.97
C PHE A 48 -6.66 -17.60 -16.72
N VAL A 49 -6.08 -17.81 -15.53
CA VAL A 49 -6.69 -17.32 -14.26
C VAL A 49 -6.81 -15.80 -14.28
N GLN A 50 -5.75 -15.08 -14.69
CA GLN A 50 -5.80 -13.62 -14.81
C GLN A 50 -6.84 -13.18 -15.84
N PHE A 51 -6.86 -13.80 -17.01
CA PHE A 51 -7.87 -13.51 -18.04
C PHE A 51 -9.29 -13.68 -17.51
N LYS A 52 -9.57 -14.77 -16.80
CA LYS A 52 -10.89 -15.03 -16.21
C LYS A 52 -11.24 -14.05 -15.10
N PHE A 53 -10.27 -13.65 -14.30
CA PHE A 53 -10.47 -12.60 -13.30
C PHE A 53 -10.91 -11.30 -13.97
N TYR A 54 -10.16 -10.81 -14.96
CA TYR A 54 -10.51 -9.56 -15.64
C TYR A 54 -11.84 -9.64 -16.38
N GLU A 55 -12.15 -10.72 -17.07
CA GLU A 55 -13.45 -10.94 -17.74
C GLU A 55 -14.62 -10.81 -16.75
N GLN A 56 -14.50 -11.45 -15.59
CA GLN A 56 -15.53 -11.42 -14.55
C GLN A 56 -15.59 -10.05 -13.87
N TRP A 57 -14.44 -9.46 -13.58
CA TRP A 57 -14.37 -8.16 -12.93
C TRP A 57 -14.94 -7.04 -13.79
N GLU A 58 -14.59 -7.00 -15.06
CA GLU A 58 -15.15 -6.01 -16.00
C GLU A 58 -16.67 -6.11 -16.09
N SER A 59 -17.21 -7.33 -16.16
CA SER A 59 -18.65 -7.56 -16.17
C SER A 59 -19.32 -7.12 -14.87
N PHE A 60 -18.70 -7.42 -13.72
CA PHE A 60 -19.17 -7.01 -12.40
C PHE A 60 -19.14 -5.49 -12.25
N ARG A 61 -17.99 -4.85 -12.59
CA ARG A 61 -17.85 -3.39 -12.54
C ARG A 61 -18.88 -2.69 -13.41
N ALA A 62 -19.05 -3.15 -14.64
CA ALA A 62 -20.07 -2.59 -15.56
C ALA A 62 -21.48 -2.69 -14.98
N TYR A 63 -21.83 -3.82 -14.34
CA TYR A 63 -23.11 -3.98 -13.67
C TYR A 63 -23.28 -3.00 -12.51
N VAL A 64 -22.30 -2.89 -11.63
CA VAL A 64 -22.32 -2.01 -10.45
C VAL A 64 -22.39 -0.53 -10.89
N ASN A 65 -21.57 -0.12 -11.86
CA ASN A 65 -21.60 1.23 -12.40
C ASN A 65 -22.94 1.54 -13.10
N GLY A 66 -23.55 0.55 -13.75
CA GLY A 66 -24.89 0.68 -14.35
C GLY A 66 -25.99 0.98 -13.32
N LEU A 67 -25.76 0.66 -12.05
CA LEU A 67 -26.64 1.02 -10.92
C LEU A 67 -26.30 2.40 -10.30
N GLY A 68 -25.34 3.12 -10.87
CA GLY A 68 -24.85 4.40 -10.33
C GLY A 68 -23.93 4.27 -9.12
N ILE A 69 -23.41 3.07 -8.85
CA ILE A 69 -22.51 2.81 -7.73
C ILE A 69 -21.06 2.80 -8.24
N LYS A 70 -20.17 3.49 -7.55
CA LYS A 70 -18.73 3.47 -7.81
C LYS A 70 -18.03 2.46 -6.93
N ILE A 71 -16.95 1.88 -7.45
CA ILE A 71 -16.06 0.99 -6.69
C ILE A 71 -14.83 1.79 -6.24
N LEU A 72 -14.63 1.87 -4.93
CA LEU A 72 -13.42 2.39 -4.34
C LEU A 72 -12.48 1.22 -4.05
N GLY A 73 -11.33 1.21 -4.72
CA GLY A 73 -10.29 0.20 -4.51
C GLY A 73 -9.21 0.70 -3.58
N ASP A 74 -8.38 -0.23 -3.13
CA ASP A 74 -7.27 0.03 -2.22
C ASP A 74 -5.95 -0.38 -2.87
N MET A 75 -4.96 0.50 -2.80
CA MET A 75 -3.63 0.28 -3.35
C MET A 75 -2.59 0.58 -2.29
N PRO A 76 -1.96 -0.46 -1.68
CA PRO A 76 -0.87 -0.22 -0.74
C PRO A 76 0.28 0.46 -1.45
N ILE A 77 0.93 1.43 -0.79
CA ILE A 77 2.08 2.11 -1.40
C ILE A 77 3.19 1.10 -1.69
N TYR A 78 3.51 0.24 -0.75
CA TYR A 78 4.56 -0.75 -0.92
C TYR A 78 4.05 -2.05 -1.52
N VAL A 79 4.95 -2.76 -2.20
CA VAL A 79 4.73 -4.14 -2.64
C VAL A 79 5.43 -5.11 -1.68
N ALA A 80 5.02 -6.38 -1.68
CA ALA A 80 5.70 -7.38 -0.89
C ALA A 80 7.09 -7.68 -1.46
N MET A 81 8.07 -7.97 -0.59
CA MET A 81 9.39 -8.42 -1.03
C MET A 81 9.30 -9.70 -1.86
N ASP A 82 8.44 -10.62 -1.47
CA ASP A 82 8.15 -11.84 -2.23
C ASP A 82 7.01 -11.59 -3.23
N SER A 83 7.29 -10.81 -4.27
CA SER A 83 6.33 -10.45 -5.31
C SER A 83 6.93 -10.55 -6.72
N ALA A 84 6.04 -10.59 -7.72
CA ALA A 84 6.44 -10.54 -9.12
C ALA A 84 7.12 -9.22 -9.48
N ASP A 85 6.72 -8.13 -8.80
CA ASP A 85 7.26 -6.78 -9.07
C ASP A 85 8.72 -6.67 -8.66
N THR A 86 9.04 -7.10 -7.43
CA THR A 86 10.41 -7.08 -6.91
C THR A 86 11.33 -8.04 -7.65
N TRP A 87 10.81 -9.24 -7.99
CA TRP A 87 11.59 -10.18 -8.80
C TRP A 87 11.83 -9.69 -10.22
N ALA A 88 10.82 -9.10 -10.87
CA ALA A 88 10.93 -8.71 -12.27
C ALA A 88 11.69 -7.39 -12.49
N ASN A 89 11.61 -6.47 -11.52
CA ASN A 89 12.14 -5.11 -11.63
C ASN A 89 12.86 -4.68 -10.33
N PRO A 90 13.92 -5.38 -9.90
CA PRO A 90 14.61 -5.08 -8.65
C PRO A 90 15.22 -3.68 -8.61
N GLU A 91 15.55 -3.13 -9.78
CA GLU A 91 16.10 -1.78 -9.95
C GLU A 91 15.17 -0.66 -9.48
N LEU A 92 13.87 -0.97 -9.31
CA LEU A 92 12.90 -0.01 -8.75
C LEU A 92 12.99 0.12 -7.24
N PHE A 93 13.75 -0.73 -6.58
CA PHE A 93 13.78 -0.87 -5.13
C PHE A 93 15.19 -0.77 -4.58
N GLN A 94 15.30 -0.36 -3.32
CA GLN A 94 16.58 -0.30 -2.60
C GLN A 94 17.03 -1.71 -2.21
N LEU A 95 17.57 -2.44 -3.18
CA LEU A 95 18.08 -3.81 -3.00
C LEU A 95 19.59 -3.86 -3.29
N TYR A 96 20.28 -4.80 -2.65
CA TYR A 96 21.62 -5.22 -3.04
C TYR A 96 21.58 -6.11 -4.29
N ASP A 97 22.73 -6.32 -4.92
CA ASP A 97 22.86 -7.14 -6.14
C ASP A 97 22.39 -8.59 -5.94
N ASP A 98 22.42 -9.13 -4.73
CA ASP A 98 21.95 -10.47 -4.38
C ASP A 98 20.43 -10.55 -4.12
N GLY A 99 19.77 -9.39 -4.14
CA GLY A 99 18.33 -9.24 -3.95
C GLY A 99 17.89 -8.99 -2.50
N ASP A 100 18.81 -8.91 -1.55
CA ASP A 100 18.48 -8.55 -0.18
C ASP A 100 18.17 -7.04 -0.07
N PRO A 101 17.20 -6.64 0.76
CA PRO A 101 16.90 -5.22 0.97
C PRO A 101 18.08 -4.47 1.63
N ILE A 102 18.34 -3.24 1.19
CA ILE A 102 19.22 -2.30 1.90
C ILE A 102 18.51 -1.77 3.13
N ALA A 103 17.24 -1.42 2.97
CA ALA A 103 16.35 -1.00 4.03
C ALA A 103 14.92 -1.40 3.70
N VAL A 104 14.07 -1.44 4.71
CA VAL A 104 12.66 -1.83 4.60
C VAL A 104 11.73 -0.80 5.20
N ALA A 105 10.48 -0.84 4.78
CA ALA A 105 9.42 0.04 5.24
C ALA A 105 8.92 -0.33 6.64
N GLY A 106 8.37 0.67 7.31
CA GLY A 106 7.70 0.53 8.60
C GLY A 106 7.23 1.88 9.14
N CYS A 107 6.92 1.91 10.42
CA CYS A 107 6.60 3.13 11.17
C CYS A 107 7.46 3.23 12.44
N PRO A 108 7.82 4.44 12.87
CA PRO A 108 8.57 4.64 14.10
C PRO A 108 7.77 4.20 15.33
N PRO A 109 8.43 4.03 16.49
CA PRO A 109 7.75 3.92 17.78
C PRO A 109 6.77 5.07 18.00
N ASP A 110 5.57 4.72 18.46
CA ASP A 110 4.50 5.65 18.77
C ASP A 110 3.72 5.22 20.03
N TYR A 111 2.59 5.86 20.28
CA TYR A 111 1.73 5.52 21.41
C TYR A 111 1.15 4.08 21.35
N PHE A 112 0.93 3.56 20.13
CA PHE A 112 0.35 2.25 19.92
C PHE A 112 1.41 1.13 19.92
N SER A 113 2.66 1.44 19.54
CA SER A 113 3.75 0.48 19.47
C SER A 113 5.07 1.07 19.97
N ALA A 114 5.52 0.62 21.14
CA ALA A 114 6.79 1.07 21.74
C ALA A 114 8.04 0.72 20.90
N THR A 115 7.94 -0.24 19.98
CA THR A 115 9.03 -0.67 19.10
C THR A 115 8.81 -0.25 17.64
N GLY A 116 7.72 0.49 17.36
CA GLY A 116 7.27 0.79 16.02
C GLY A 116 6.73 -0.42 15.29
N GLN A 117 6.52 -0.28 13.98
CA GLN A 117 6.04 -1.34 13.11
C GLN A 117 7.08 -1.64 12.05
N LEU A 118 7.57 -2.86 12.00
CA LEU A 118 8.45 -3.36 10.96
C LEU A 118 7.62 -4.12 9.92
N TRP A 119 7.38 -3.51 8.76
CA TRP A 119 6.54 -4.12 7.72
C TRP A 119 7.32 -5.05 6.80
N GLY A 120 8.62 -4.78 6.61
CA GLY A 120 9.51 -5.63 5.81
C GLY A 120 9.36 -5.48 4.29
N ASN A 121 8.52 -4.55 3.82
CA ASN A 121 8.42 -4.24 2.40
C ASN A 121 9.69 -3.54 1.91
N PRO A 122 10.19 -3.80 0.69
CA PRO A 122 11.31 -3.08 0.13
C PRO A 122 10.93 -1.61 -0.12
N LEU A 123 11.87 -0.70 0.10
CA LEU A 123 11.71 0.70 -0.22
C LEU A 123 11.97 0.96 -1.70
N TYR A 124 11.31 1.96 -2.26
CA TYR A 124 11.53 2.37 -3.64
C TYR A 124 12.85 3.14 -3.78
N ASP A 125 13.56 2.92 -4.87
CA ASP A 125 14.61 3.81 -5.35
C ASP A 125 13.96 4.97 -6.11
N TRP A 126 13.62 6.04 -5.38
CA TRP A 126 12.94 7.19 -5.97
C TRP A 126 13.79 7.96 -6.97
N ASP A 127 15.12 7.91 -6.88
CA ASP A 127 16.03 8.54 -7.84
C ASP A 127 15.99 7.79 -9.18
N TYR A 128 16.01 6.46 -9.14
CA TYR A 128 15.86 5.63 -10.33
C TYR A 128 14.47 5.78 -10.96
N LEU A 129 13.43 5.78 -10.13
CA LEU A 129 12.05 5.96 -10.59
C LEU A 129 11.86 7.34 -11.25
N GLU A 130 12.45 8.40 -10.69
CA GLU A 130 12.42 9.73 -11.30
C GLU A 130 13.19 9.75 -12.63
N ALA A 131 14.37 9.13 -12.68
CA ALA A 131 15.18 9.04 -13.90
C ALA A 131 14.49 8.27 -15.05
N THR A 132 13.51 7.44 -14.70
CA THR A 132 12.66 6.69 -15.65
C THR A 132 11.25 7.27 -15.76
N ASP A 133 11.06 8.57 -15.45
CA ASP A 133 9.80 9.29 -15.54
C ASP A 133 8.65 8.60 -14.78
N TYR A 134 8.93 7.85 -13.72
CA TYR A 134 7.99 7.07 -12.90
C TYR A 134 7.12 6.09 -13.71
N GLU A 135 7.58 5.61 -14.86
CA GLU A 135 6.80 4.78 -15.79
C GLU A 135 6.11 3.60 -15.10
N TRP A 136 6.84 2.86 -14.24
CA TRP A 136 6.27 1.72 -13.52
C TRP A 136 5.10 2.14 -12.59
N TRP A 137 5.26 3.25 -11.88
CA TRP A 137 4.22 3.77 -11.00
C TRP A 137 2.98 4.22 -11.78
N PHE A 138 3.17 4.88 -12.92
CA PHE A 138 2.06 5.32 -13.75
C PHE A 138 1.30 4.15 -14.36
N GLU A 139 1.99 3.10 -14.80
CA GLU A 139 1.32 1.87 -15.24
C GLU A 139 0.59 1.16 -14.09
N ARG A 140 1.13 1.18 -12.87
CA ARG A 140 0.46 0.64 -11.67
C ARG A 140 -0.85 1.41 -11.37
N ILE A 141 -0.80 2.73 -11.34
CA ILE A 141 -1.97 3.59 -11.11
C ILE A 141 -3.00 3.42 -12.23
N LYS A 142 -2.55 3.39 -13.49
CA LYS A 142 -3.39 3.14 -14.66
C LYS A 142 -4.04 1.75 -14.62
N ALA A 143 -3.33 0.74 -14.14
CA ALA A 143 -3.90 -0.60 -13.93
C ALA A 143 -4.98 -0.58 -12.84
N ALA A 144 -4.74 0.11 -11.73
CA ALA A 144 -5.73 0.30 -10.66
C ALA A 144 -6.98 1.03 -11.18
N SER A 145 -6.83 2.08 -12.00
CA SER A 145 -7.97 2.83 -12.57
C SER A 145 -8.84 2.02 -13.54
N LYS A 146 -8.31 0.92 -14.09
CA LYS A 146 -9.12 -0.03 -14.87
C LYS A 146 -9.97 -0.94 -13.98
N LEU A 147 -9.52 -1.19 -12.75
CA LEU A 147 -10.23 -2.03 -11.78
C LEU A 147 -11.23 -1.22 -10.96
N TYR A 148 -10.87 0.00 -10.58
CA TYR A 148 -11.64 0.83 -9.64
C TYR A 148 -12.05 2.14 -10.27
N ASP A 149 -13.08 2.76 -9.72
CA ASP A 149 -13.53 4.11 -10.11
C ASP A 149 -12.84 5.20 -9.29
N ILE A 150 -12.47 4.85 -8.07
CA ILE A 150 -11.70 5.69 -7.14
C ILE A 150 -10.63 4.78 -6.51
N THR A 151 -9.40 5.27 -6.38
CA THR A 151 -8.32 4.52 -5.76
C THR A 151 -7.91 5.15 -4.43
N ARG A 152 -8.07 4.42 -3.32
CA ARG A 152 -7.42 4.79 -2.06
C ARG A 152 -5.95 4.40 -2.17
N ILE A 153 -5.06 5.34 -1.92
CA ILE A 153 -3.63 5.04 -1.77
C ILE A 153 -3.34 4.92 -0.28
N ASP A 154 -3.01 3.71 0.13
CA ASP A 154 -2.66 3.40 1.50
C ASP A 154 -1.28 3.94 1.85
N HIS A 155 -1.13 4.43 3.09
CA HIS A 155 0.07 5.09 3.61
C HIS A 155 0.59 6.21 2.69
N PHE A 156 -0.32 7.09 2.24
CA PHE A 156 -0.03 8.18 1.31
C PHE A 156 1.09 9.11 1.78
N ARG A 157 1.27 9.25 3.09
CA ARG A 157 2.34 10.06 3.68
C ARG A 157 3.73 9.73 3.15
N ALA A 158 3.96 8.47 2.73
CA ALA A 158 5.28 8.04 2.25
C ALA A 158 5.71 8.73 0.95
N PHE A 159 4.80 9.38 0.21
CA PHE A 159 5.18 10.26 -0.88
C PHE A 159 5.76 11.60 -0.40
N ALA A 160 5.44 12.06 0.82
CA ALA A 160 6.08 13.22 1.43
C ALA A 160 7.37 12.81 2.14
N SER A 161 7.27 11.86 3.06
CA SER A 161 8.40 11.25 3.76
C SER A 161 8.05 9.84 4.19
N TYR A 162 8.99 8.92 4.03
CA TYR A 162 8.84 7.51 4.40
C TYR A 162 9.85 7.12 5.48
N TYR A 163 9.47 6.12 6.29
CA TYR A 163 10.33 5.63 7.36
C TYR A 163 11.17 4.45 6.88
N SER A 164 12.48 4.64 6.86
CA SER A 164 13.48 3.70 6.37
C SER A 164 14.14 2.98 7.54
N ILE A 165 14.03 1.66 7.56
CA ILE A 165 14.61 0.83 8.62
C ILE A 165 15.72 -0.01 8.01
N PRO A 166 16.99 0.14 8.45
CA PRO A 166 18.11 -0.67 7.95
C PRO A 166 17.82 -2.16 8.04
N TYR A 167 18.08 -2.92 6.97
CA TYR A 167 17.89 -4.36 6.96
C TYR A 167 19.23 -5.09 7.23
N PRO A 168 19.24 -6.21 8.02
CA PRO A 168 18.10 -6.76 8.75
C PRO A 168 17.82 -6.02 10.07
N ALA A 169 16.56 -6.02 10.50
CA ALA A 169 16.15 -5.42 11.77
C ALA A 169 15.16 -6.32 12.51
N GLU A 170 15.18 -6.28 13.83
CA GLU A 170 14.21 -6.98 14.70
C GLU A 170 12.97 -6.12 14.99
N ASN A 171 13.10 -4.80 14.87
CA ASN A 171 12.05 -3.82 15.13
C ASN A 171 12.34 -2.50 14.40
N ALA A 172 11.46 -1.51 14.56
CA ALA A 172 11.54 -0.24 13.85
C ALA A 172 12.23 0.90 14.63
N ILE A 173 12.86 0.62 15.78
CA ILE A 173 13.43 1.68 16.66
C ILE A 173 14.53 2.49 15.95
N ASN A 174 15.37 1.83 15.15
CA ASN A 174 16.56 2.44 14.54
C ASN A 174 16.33 2.94 13.10
N GLY A 175 15.10 3.18 12.71
CA GLY A 175 14.80 3.76 11.40
C GLY A 175 14.95 5.29 11.40
N GLU A 176 14.88 5.85 10.22
CA GLU A 176 14.93 7.29 9.96
C GLU A 176 13.92 7.74 8.93
N TRP A 177 13.52 9.02 9.00
CA TRP A 177 12.66 9.62 7.99
C TRP A 177 13.48 10.06 6.79
N VAL A 178 13.06 9.64 5.61
CA VAL A 178 13.66 9.98 4.33
C VAL A 178 12.63 10.70 3.47
N GLU A 179 13.05 11.72 2.75
CA GLU A 179 12.18 12.51 1.86
C GLU A 179 11.69 11.64 0.69
N GLY A 180 10.39 11.71 0.40
CA GLY A 180 9.76 11.06 -0.74
C GLY A 180 9.75 11.95 -1.99
N PRO A 181 9.14 11.51 -3.10
CA PRO A 181 9.13 12.24 -4.37
C PRO A 181 8.22 13.48 -4.38
N ARG A 182 7.37 13.65 -3.37
CA ARG A 182 6.51 14.81 -3.11
C ARG A 182 5.62 15.17 -4.31
N ILE A 183 5.27 16.45 -4.41
CA ILE A 183 4.34 16.97 -5.43
C ILE A 183 4.84 16.77 -6.87
N LYS A 184 6.14 16.64 -7.08
CA LYS A 184 6.71 16.38 -8.41
C LYS A 184 6.15 15.14 -9.05
N PHE A 185 6.04 14.05 -8.27
CA PHE A 185 5.43 12.79 -8.72
C PHE A 185 4.00 12.99 -9.22
N PHE A 186 3.16 13.69 -8.44
CA PHE A 186 1.75 13.89 -8.76
C PHE A 186 1.53 14.81 -9.96
N ASN A 187 2.37 15.85 -10.11
CA ASN A 187 2.34 16.71 -11.29
C ASN A 187 2.67 15.93 -12.57
N MET A 188 3.71 15.10 -12.55
CA MET A 188 4.06 14.25 -13.68
C MET A 188 3.00 13.18 -13.96
N MET A 189 2.40 12.61 -12.90
CA MET A 189 1.30 11.66 -13.04
C MET A 189 0.08 12.30 -13.71
N GLU A 190 -0.34 13.50 -13.29
CA GLU A 190 -1.49 14.19 -13.89
C GLU A 190 -1.20 14.59 -15.35
N GLU A 191 0.03 14.98 -15.68
CA GLU A 191 0.45 15.25 -17.05
C GLU A 191 0.38 13.98 -17.93
N ALA A 192 0.83 12.83 -17.40
CA ALA A 192 0.89 11.58 -18.14
C ALA A 192 -0.47 10.87 -18.26
N LEU A 193 -1.27 10.85 -17.21
CA LEU A 193 -2.49 10.04 -17.10
C LEU A 193 -3.78 10.86 -17.10
N GLY A 194 -3.68 12.19 -16.97
CA GLY A 194 -4.83 13.04 -16.69
C GLY A 194 -5.32 12.92 -15.25
N LYS A 195 -6.47 13.52 -14.96
CA LYS A 195 -7.01 13.50 -13.60
C LYS A 195 -7.54 12.12 -13.23
N ILE A 196 -7.07 11.60 -12.10
CA ILE A 196 -7.52 10.32 -11.50
C ILE A 196 -8.16 10.62 -10.14
N ASP A 197 -9.28 9.96 -9.84
CA ASP A 197 -9.95 10.06 -8.56
C ASP A 197 -9.16 9.24 -7.51
N ILE A 198 -8.45 9.96 -6.62
CA ILE A 198 -7.63 9.38 -5.56
C ILE A 198 -8.19 9.82 -4.20
N VAL A 199 -8.18 8.90 -3.23
CA VAL A 199 -8.34 9.16 -1.80
C VAL A 199 -7.00 8.87 -1.14
N ALA A 200 -6.47 9.82 -0.40
CA ALA A 200 -5.21 9.65 0.31
C ALA A 200 -5.46 9.11 1.73
N GLU A 201 -4.82 8.00 2.08
CA GLU A 201 -4.81 7.57 3.47
C GLU A 201 -3.79 8.42 4.24
N ASP A 202 -4.31 9.33 5.07
CA ASP A 202 -3.57 10.29 5.90
C ASP A 202 -3.81 10.06 7.39
N LEU A 203 -3.99 8.80 7.79
CA LEU A 203 -4.23 8.44 9.19
C LEU A 203 -2.94 8.55 10.03
N GLY A 204 -3.12 8.72 11.33
CA GLY A 204 -2.03 8.85 12.29
C GLY A 204 -1.52 10.27 12.46
N THR A 205 -0.24 10.42 12.82
CA THR A 205 0.37 11.74 13.08
C THR A 205 0.78 12.40 11.77
N LEU A 206 0.12 13.51 11.43
CA LEU A 206 0.46 14.31 10.26
C LEU A 206 1.61 15.27 10.61
N THR A 207 2.64 15.24 9.79
CA THR A 207 3.76 16.18 9.82
C THR A 207 3.54 17.31 8.79
N PRO A 208 4.18 18.48 8.95
CA PRO A 208 3.94 19.63 8.04
C PRO A 208 4.15 19.30 6.55
N ASP A 209 5.11 18.46 6.22
CA ASP A 209 5.39 17.99 4.86
C ASP A 209 4.24 17.16 4.26
N VAL A 210 3.59 16.34 5.08
CA VAL A 210 2.40 15.56 4.66
C VAL A 210 1.22 16.49 4.45
N THR A 211 0.99 17.43 5.37
CA THR A 211 -0.09 18.42 5.24
C THR A 211 0.09 19.26 3.99
N GLU A 212 1.31 19.74 3.74
CA GLU A 212 1.65 20.49 2.52
C GLU A 212 1.36 19.68 1.25
N LEU A 213 1.75 18.41 1.22
CA LEU A 213 1.48 17.53 0.07
C LEU A 213 -0.02 17.32 -0.15
N MET A 214 -0.79 17.10 0.94
CA MET A 214 -2.26 16.97 0.86
C MET A 214 -2.92 18.25 0.31
N GLU A 215 -2.47 19.42 0.74
CA GLU A 215 -2.96 20.70 0.24
C GLU A 215 -2.61 20.91 -1.25
N GLN A 216 -1.39 20.56 -1.65
CA GLN A 216 -0.90 20.71 -3.03
C GLN A 216 -1.61 19.78 -4.01
N THR A 217 -1.89 18.54 -3.60
CA THR A 217 -2.62 17.55 -4.43
C THR A 217 -4.12 17.78 -4.42
N GLY A 218 -4.66 18.35 -3.34
CA GLY A 218 -6.10 18.52 -3.15
C GLY A 218 -6.88 17.22 -3.03
N TYR A 219 -6.22 16.09 -2.79
CA TYR A 219 -6.91 14.80 -2.60
C TYR A 219 -7.66 14.78 -1.26
N PRO A 220 -8.86 14.18 -1.22
CA PRO A 220 -9.54 13.93 0.04
C PRO A 220 -8.72 12.98 0.91
N GLY A 221 -8.53 13.37 2.17
CA GLY A 221 -8.00 12.52 3.21
C GLY A 221 -9.06 11.63 3.84
N MET A 222 -8.70 10.92 4.91
CA MET A 222 -9.58 9.99 5.61
C MET A 222 -9.75 10.39 7.08
N LYS A 223 -10.95 10.13 7.61
CA LYS A 223 -11.24 10.23 9.03
C LYS A 223 -11.90 8.96 9.53
N VAL A 224 -11.42 8.45 10.67
CA VAL A 224 -11.94 7.26 11.32
C VAL A 224 -12.58 7.67 12.66
N LEU A 225 -13.88 7.49 12.77
CA LEU A 225 -14.65 7.95 13.94
C LEU A 225 -14.19 7.26 15.23
N GLU A 226 -13.81 5.99 15.18
CA GLU A 226 -13.31 5.26 16.35
C GLU A 226 -12.09 5.93 16.99
N PHE A 227 -11.25 6.59 16.22
CA PHE A 227 -10.07 7.33 16.72
C PHE A 227 -10.43 8.63 17.47
N ALA A 228 -11.68 9.10 17.34
CA ALA A 228 -12.14 10.29 18.04
C ALA A 228 -12.26 10.11 19.57
N PHE A 229 -12.24 8.87 20.06
CA PHE A 229 -12.51 8.55 21.45
C PHE A 229 -11.26 8.22 22.27
N ASP A 230 -10.09 8.22 21.65
CA ASP A 230 -8.82 7.81 22.30
C ASP A 230 -8.09 8.95 23.00
N SER A 231 -8.44 10.20 22.74
CA SER A 231 -7.72 11.36 23.27
C SER A 231 -8.62 12.58 23.42
N GLY A 232 -8.12 13.60 24.15
CA GLY A 232 -8.90 14.77 24.56
C GLY A 232 -9.35 15.71 23.44
N GLU A 233 -9.68 16.97 23.80
CA GLU A 233 -10.33 17.99 22.96
C GLU A 233 -9.55 18.41 21.69
N GLU A 234 -8.26 18.07 21.58
CA GLU A 234 -7.42 18.43 20.41
C GLU A 234 -7.38 17.36 19.33
N ASN A 235 -8.12 16.26 19.50
CA ASN A 235 -8.14 15.16 18.56
C ASN A 235 -8.76 15.57 17.19
N ASP A 236 -8.01 15.39 16.11
CA ASP A 236 -8.40 15.75 14.75
C ASP A 236 -9.46 14.83 14.13
N TYR A 237 -9.77 13.73 14.80
CA TYR A 237 -10.84 12.80 14.39
C TYR A 237 -12.20 13.14 14.99
N LEU A 238 -12.31 14.22 15.76
CA LEU A 238 -13.59 14.69 16.29
C LEU A 238 -14.48 15.20 15.15
N PRO A 239 -15.76 14.78 15.07
CA PRO A 239 -16.64 15.09 13.93
C PRO A 239 -16.78 16.57 13.60
N HIS A 240 -16.72 17.46 14.59
CA HIS A 240 -16.82 18.91 14.38
C HIS A 240 -15.57 19.55 13.75
N LYS A 241 -14.47 18.79 13.63
CA LYS A 241 -13.22 19.21 12.97
C LYS A 241 -13.10 18.68 11.53
N TYR A 242 -14.05 17.87 11.05
CA TYR A 242 -13.98 17.35 9.70
C TYR A 242 -14.07 18.45 8.66
N THR A 243 -13.22 18.37 7.65
CA THR A 243 -13.29 19.22 6.46
C THR A 243 -14.25 18.61 5.44
N GLU A 244 -14.74 19.43 4.50
CA GLU A 244 -15.60 18.93 3.41
C GLU A 244 -14.85 17.97 2.49
N ASN A 245 -13.54 18.17 2.30
CA ASN A 245 -12.69 17.35 1.45
C ASN A 245 -12.10 16.17 2.23
N CYS A 246 -12.94 15.30 2.78
CA CYS A 246 -12.50 14.07 3.41
C CYS A 246 -13.53 12.94 3.27
N VAL A 247 -13.06 11.71 3.38
CA VAL A 247 -13.89 10.51 3.47
C VAL A 247 -13.94 10.06 4.92
N VAL A 248 -15.14 9.86 5.46
CA VAL A 248 -15.35 9.51 6.87
C VAL A 248 -15.85 8.08 6.98
N TYR A 249 -15.18 7.29 7.80
CA TYR A 249 -15.58 5.93 8.15
C TYR A 249 -15.82 5.81 9.66
N THR A 250 -16.64 4.87 10.08
CA THR A 250 -16.73 4.47 11.50
C THR A 250 -15.45 3.76 11.93
N GLY A 251 -15.03 2.77 11.15
CA GLY A 251 -13.76 2.04 11.21
C GLY A 251 -13.42 1.53 9.82
N THR A 252 -12.19 1.12 9.59
CA THR A 252 -11.70 0.51 8.34
C THR A 252 -11.57 -1.01 8.49
N HIS A 253 -11.03 -1.69 7.46
CA HIS A 253 -10.72 -3.12 7.54
C HIS A 253 -9.58 -3.46 8.53
N ASP A 254 -8.84 -2.45 9.01
CA ASP A 254 -7.78 -2.58 10.02
C ASP A 254 -8.30 -2.38 11.44
N ASN A 255 -9.58 -2.01 11.61
CA ASN A 255 -10.23 -1.79 12.89
C ASN A 255 -11.23 -2.91 13.18
N ASP A 256 -11.68 -3.00 14.43
CA ASP A 256 -12.81 -3.85 14.77
C ASP A 256 -14.11 -3.28 14.15
N THR A 257 -15.18 -4.05 14.18
CA THR A 257 -16.50 -3.51 13.85
C THR A 257 -16.91 -2.52 14.93
N VAL A 258 -17.74 -1.51 14.58
CA VAL A 258 -18.28 -0.56 15.57
C VAL A 258 -18.92 -1.26 16.79
N MET A 259 -19.59 -2.38 16.58
CA MET A 259 -20.17 -3.16 17.68
C MET A 259 -19.09 -3.82 18.55
N GLY A 260 -18.08 -4.46 17.94
CA GLY A 260 -16.97 -5.05 18.69
C GLY A 260 -16.15 -3.98 19.41
N TRP A 261 -15.88 -2.85 18.75
CA TRP A 261 -15.23 -1.71 19.37
C TRP A 261 -16.03 -1.16 20.57
N LEU A 262 -17.35 -1.01 20.46
CA LEU A 262 -18.19 -0.59 21.58
C LEU A 262 -18.14 -1.57 22.75
N GLU A 263 -18.16 -2.86 22.48
CA GLU A 263 -18.09 -3.89 23.52
C GLU A 263 -16.73 -3.88 24.24
N THR A 264 -15.64 -3.65 23.53
CA THR A 264 -14.29 -3.66 24.10
C THR A 264 -13.90 -2.32 24.72
N CYS A 265 -14.23 -1.19 24.08
CA CYS A 265 -13.86 0.14 24.52
C CYS A 265 -14.68 0.64 25.72
N LEU A 266 -16.00 0.44 25.71
CA LEU A 266 -16.88 0.91 26.77
C LEU A 266 -16.70 0.18 28.12
N LEU A 267 -16.13 -1.02 28.11
CA LEU A 267 -15.79 -1.74 29.34
C LEU A 267 -14.65 -1.10 30.14
N TYR A 268 -13.84 -0.24 29.51
CA TYR A 268 -12.63 0.32 30.13
C TYR A 268 -12.61 1.85 30.28
N THR A 269 -13.43 2.61 29.56
CA THR A 269 -13.25 4.08 29.43
C THR A 269 -14.42 4.96 29.88
N SER A 270 -15.62 4.44 30.10
CA SER A 270 -16.75 5.26 30.58
C SER A 270 -17.66 4.47 31.48
N PRO A 271 -17.68 4.78 32.76
CA PRO A 271 -18.79 4.33 33.60
C PRO A 271 -20.09 4.86 32.99
N SER A 272 -21.03 3.96 32.72
CA SER A 272 -22.37 4.32 32.26
C SER A 272 -22.96 5.33 33.22
N PRO A 273 -23.74 6.32 32.75
CA PRO A 273 -24.50 7.21 33.67
C PRO A 273 -25.34 6.45 34.67
N ARG A 274 -25.61 5.17 34.46
CA ARG A 274 -26.29 4.29 35.44
C ARG A 274 -25.36 3.80 36.56
N ASP A 275 -24.05 3.77 36.33
CA ASP A 275 -23.05 3.32 37.31
C ASP A 275 -22.64 4.45 38.29
N ILE A 276 -23.07 5.69 38.04
CA ILE A 276 -22.81 6.87 38.86
C ILE A 276 -23.97 7.12 39.88
N SER A 277 -25.06 6.37 39.78
CA SER A 277 -26.24 6.51 40.68
C SER A 277 -26.29 5.43 41.75
N GLY A 278 -25.18 5.29 42.53
CA GLY A 278 -25.12 4.48 43.73
C GLY A 278 -24.88 5.34 44.95
#